data_84c49b2d9e575afdc07a95c23d0a9187
#
_entry.id   84c49b2d9e575afdc07a95c23d0a9187
#
_cell.length_a   1.000
_cell.length_b   1.000
_cell.length_c   1.000
_cell.angle_alpha   90.00
_cell.angle_beta   90.00
_cell.angle_gamma   90.00
#
_symmetry.space_group_name_H-M   'P 1'
#
loop_
_entity.id
_entity.type
_entity.pdbx_description
1 polymer ?
#
loop_
_entity_poly.entity_id
_entity_poly.type
_entity_poly.pdbx_seq_one_letter_code
_entity_poly.pdbx_strand_id
1 'polypeptide(L)'
;MSEVQVPILQFRDSIRDLARPNLFQVELFFPEGGTIKSGADSGINSTVAENSSKSKVGGDTPGGGNAQMSTMLVKAANLPASTVGVVDVPYRGRVLKIAGDRTFEPWTVTVLNDEGFALRSKFEAWSSRIQDMQENLQHFDDIQDYQKDAFVRQYDRQGNITRSYKFASIWPSNISAIDLAWDSNDTPEEYTVEFQVQYWEVVSKENAGNAKPQG
;
A
#
# COMPACT_ATOMS: atom_id res chain seq x y z
N MET A 1 -9.68 -48.59 14.33
CA MET A 1 -9.58 -47.18 14.04
C MET A 1 -10.57 -46.89 12.92
N SER A 2 -11.70 -46.26 13.24
CA SER A 2 -12.70 -45.94 12.21
C SER A 2 -12.21 -44.72 11.44
N GLU A 3 -11.93 -44.90 10.14
CA GLU A 3 -11.71 -43.79 9.22
C GLU A 3 -12.92 -42.85 9.27
N VAL A 4 -12.73 -41.65 9.74
CA VAL A 4 -13.75 -40.60 9.64
C VAL A 4 -13.75 -40.13 8.18
N GLN A 5 -14.51 -40.81 7.33
CA GLN A 5 -14.81 -40.31 6.00
C GLN A 5 -15.79 -39.14 6.15
N VAL A 6 -15.29 -37.94 6.05
CA VAL A 6 -16.16 -36.76 5.92
C VAL A 6 -16.69 -36.72 4.50
N PRO A 7 -18.01 -36.91 4.28
CA PRO A 7 -18.57 -36.89 2.92
C PRO A 7 -18.29 -35.55 2.26
N ILE A 8 -17.98 -35.53 0.97
CA ILE A 8 -17.68 -34.32 0.20
C ILE A 8 -18.79 -33.28 0.29
N LEU A 9 -20.01 -33.68 0.53
CA LEU A 9 -21.15 -32.81 0.74
C LEU A 9 -21.06 -32.04 2.06
N GLN A 10 -20.62 -32.68 3.15
CA GLN A 10 -20.37 -32.00 4.43
C GLN A 10 -19.20 -31.04 4.32
N PHE A 11 -18.16 -31.41 3.57
CA PHE A 11 -17.04 -30.52 3.26
C PHE A 11 -17.53 -29.30 2.48
N ARG A 12 -18.33 -29.49 1.43
CA ARG A 12 -18.94 -28.39 0.67
C ARG A 12 -19.78 -27.47 1.53
N ASP A 13 -20.59 -28.01 2.43
CA ASP A 13 -21.51 -27.25 3.25
C ASP A 13 -20.78 -26.50 4.38
N SER A 14 -19.60 -26.99 4.79
CA SER A 14 -18.73 -26.31 5.76
C SER A 14 -17.88 -25.20 5.13
N ILE A 15 -17.53 -25.32 3.85
CA ILE A 15 -16.80 -24.30 3.11
C ILE A 15 -17.81 -23.35 2.45
N ARG A 16 -17.95 -22.18 3.05
CA ARG A 16 -18.59 -21.05 2.38
C ARG A 16 -17.74 -20.57 1.21
N ASP A 17 -18.05 -19.44 0.58
CA ASP A 17 -17.21 -18.93 -0.49
C ASP A 17 -15.79 -18.61 0.03
N LEU A 18 -14.77 -18.99 -0.74
CA LEU A 18 -13.36 -18.75 -0.40
C LEU A 18 -12.97 -17.33 -0.79
N ALA A 19 -12.12 -16.71 0.03
CA ALA A 19 -11.55 -15.40 -0.28
C ALA A 19 -10.75 -15.45 -1.58
N ARG A 20 -10.93 -14.46 -2.44
CA ARG A 20 -10.26 -14.39 -3.74
C ARG A 20 -9.18 -13.30 -3.72
N PRO A 21 -7.97 -13.61 -4.17
CA PRO A 21 -6.86 -12.66 -4.15
C PRO A 21 -7.02 -11.51 -5.15
N ASN A 22 -7.89 -11.63 -6.16
CA ASN A 22 -8.12 -10.61 -7.18
C ASN A 22 -9.18 -9.58 -6.82
N LEU A 23 -9.88 -9.72 -5.70
CA LEU A 23 -10.89 -8.78 -5.23
C LEU A 23 -10.32 -7.95 -4.08
N PHE A 24 -9.51 -6.97 -4.43
CA PHE A 24 -8.90 -6.06 -3.47
C PHE A 24 -8.84 -4.63 -3.98
N GLN A 25 -8.66 -3.71 -3.08
CA GLN A 25 -8.49 -2.28 -3.33
C GLN A 25 -7.40 -1.75 -2.41
N VAL A 26 -6.53 -0.92 -2.95
CA VAL A 26 -5.47 -0.25 -2.19
C VAL A 26 -5.72 1.25 -2.21
N GLU A 27 -5.69 1.88 -1.06
CA GLU A 27 -5.74 3.33 -0.92
C GLU A 27 -4.44 3.80 -0.29
N LEU A 28 -3.76 4.70 -0.98
CA LEU A 28 -2.51 5.34 -0.54
C LEU A 28 -2.76 6.82 -0.34
N PHE A 29 -2.29 7.35 0.77
CA PHE A 29 -2.32 8.78 1.05
C PHE A 29 -0.91 9.35 0.87
N PHE A 30 -0.84 10.49 0.21
CA PHE A 30 0.42 11.18 -0.07
C PHE A 30 0.56 12.40 0.82
N PRO A 31 1.79 12.79 1.21
CA PRO A 31 2.01 14.05 1.89
C PRO A 31 1.55 15.24 1.04
N GLU A 32 0.91 16.23 1.65
CA GLU A 32 0.51 17.44 0.95
C GLU A 32 1.73 18.26 0.53
N GLY A 33 1.62 18.99 -0.60
CA GLY A 33 2.64 19.91 -1.07
C GLY A 33 3.69 19.31 -2.00
N GLY A 34 3.47 18.15 -2.59
CA GLY A 34 4.38 17.55 -3.57
C GLY A 34 4.34 18.20 -4.96
N THR A 35 4.64 19.50 -5.07
CA THR A 35 5.00 20.10 -6.36
C THR A 35 6.51 19.96 -6.49
N ILE A 36 6.97 19.06 -7.37
CA ILE A 36 8.38 19.04 -7.77
C ILE A 36 8.63 20.37 -8.47
N LYS A 37 9.42 21.25 -7.86
CA LYS A 37 10.09 22.31 -8.61
C LYS A 37 11.16 21.59 -9.44
N SER A 38 10.80 21.12 -10.63
CA SER A 38 11.79 20.75 -11.62
C SER A 38 12.65 21.99 -11.86
N GLY A 39 13.86 21.98 -11.34
CA GLY A 39 14.86 22.96 -11.71
C GLY A 39 15.23 22.75 -13.17
N ALA A 40 14.87 23.69 -13.97
CA ALA A 40 15.17 24.02 -15.35
C ALA A 40 13.89 24.15 -16.16
N ASP A 41 13.41 25.38 -16.20
CA ASP A 41 12.83 26.03 -17.38
C ASP A 41 12.64 25.14 -18.63
N SER A 42 11.78 24.16 -18.52
CA SER A 42 11.11 23.57 -19.67
C SER A 42 9.62 23.78 -19.47
N GLY A 43 9.09 24.72 -20.25
CA GLY A 43 7.74 25.27 -20.22
C GLY A 43 6.62 24.26 -20.45
N ILE A 44 6.67 23.16 -19.74
CA ILE A 44 5.53 22.26 -19.53
C ILE A 44 4.85 22.74 -18.27
N ASN A 45 4.02 23.74 -18.47
CA ASN A 45 3.08 24.23 -17.51
C ASN A 45 2.16 23.04 -17.14
N SER A 46 2.49 22.32 -16.06
CA SER A 46 1.64 21.24 -15.58
C SER A 46 0.40 21.82 -14.89
N THR A 47 -0.48 22.38 -15.70
CA THR A 47 -1.85 22.76 -15.33
C THR A 47 -2.75 21.53 -15.07
N VAL A 48 -2.18 20.38 -14.77
CA VAL A 48 -2.93 19.18 -14.35
C VAL A 48 -3.50 19.33 -12.95
N ALA A 49 -3.02 20.29 -12.16
CA ALA A 49 -3.50 20.49 -10.80
C ALA A 49 -4.86 21.23 -10.71
N GLU A 50 -5.29 21.93 -11.76
CA GLU A 50 -6.50 22.77 -11.67
C GLU A 50 -7.76 22.22 -12.32
N ASN A 51 -7.69 21.12 -13.07
CA ASN A 51 -8.87 20.56 -13.73
C ASN A 51 -9.56 19.40 -12.98
N SER A 52 -9.13 19.06 -11.76
CA SER A 52 -9.82 18.09 -10.91
C SER A 52 -11.06 18.61 -10.19
N SER A 53 -11.41 19.89 -10.36
CA SER A 53 -12.49 20.52 -9.59
C SER A 53 -13.89 20.38 -10.17
N LYS A 54 -14.10 19.56 -11.20
CA LYS A 54 -15.44 19.40 -11.81
C LYS A 54 -15.90 17.98 -12.05
N SER A 55 -15.58 17.06 -11.16
CA SER A 55 -16.37 15.82 -11.06
C SER A 55 -17.06 15.77 -9.71
N LYS A 56 -18.22 16.39 -9.63
CA LYS A 56 -19.18 16.25 -8.53
C LYS A 56 -19.79 14.86 -8.61
N VAL A 57 -19.16 13.90 -7.96
CA VAL A 57 -19.84 12.73 -7.42
C VAL A 57 -19.63 12.77 -5.92
N GLY A 58 -20.73 12.86 -5.19
CA GLY A 58 -20.79 13.23 -3.80
C GLY A 58 -20.00 12.33 -2.87
N GLY A 59 -19.31 12.95 -1.94
CA GLY A 59 -18.63 12.35 -0.81
C GLY A 59 -17.41 13.20 -0.45
N ASP A 60 -17.53 13.99 0.60
CA ASP A 60 -16.44 14.72 1.25
C ASP A 60 -15.36 13.73 1.69
N THR A 61 -14.36 13.50 0.82
CA THR A 61 -13.14 12.79 1.20
C THR A 61 -11.98 13.77 1.01
N PRO A 62 -11.36 14.27 2.08
CA PRO A 62 -10.14 15.06 1.97
C PRO A 62 -9.04 14.20 1.29
N GLY A 63 -8.54 14.63 0.14
CA GLY A 63 -7.53 13.90 -0.63
C GLY A 63 -8.07 13.02 -1.77
N GLY A 64 -9.32 13.13 -2.16
CA GLY A 64 -10.04 12.20 -3.03
C GLY A 64 -9.44 11.88 -4.41
N GLY A 65 -8.73 12.82 -5.04
CA GLY A 65 -8.17 12.58 -6.38
C GLY A 65 -6.97 11.65 -6.39
N ASN A 66 -6.11 11.75 -5.40
CA ASN A 66 -4.85 10.98 -5.33
C ASN A 66 -5.07 9.56 -4.83
N ALA A 67 -5.96 9.38 -3.86
CA ALA A 67 -6.33 8.06 -3.36
C ALA A 67 -7.04 7.22 -4.42
N GLN A 68 -7.91 7.83 -5.22
CA GLN A 68 -8.63 7.15 -6.30
C GLN A 68 -7.67 6.68 -7.41
N MET A 69 -6.66 7.48 -7.75
CA MET A 69 -5.67 7.12 -8.77
C MET A 69 -4.81 5.92 -8.32
N SER A 70 -4.35 5.91 -7.07
CA SER A 70 -3.62 4.76 -6.53
C SER A 70 -4.46 3.48 -6.53
N THR A 71 -5.74 3.60 -6.25
CA THR A 71 -6.68 2.47 -6.24
C THR A 71 -6.80 1.77 -7.59
N MET A 72 -6.77 2.53 -8.69
CA MET A 72 -6.96 1.98 -10.04
C MET A 72 -5.70 1.43 -10.67
N LEU A 73 -4.53 1.98 -10.35
CA LEU A 73 -3.27 1.61 -10.97
C LEU A 73 -2.48 0.54 -10.21
N VAL A 74 -2.89 0.18 -9.01
CA VAL A 74 -2.27 -0.91 -8.26
C VAL A 74 -2.69 -2.26 -8.83
N LYS A 75 -1.75 -2.95 -9.47
CA LYS A 75 -1.93 -4.30 -10.04
C LYS A 75 -1.87 -5.39 -8.97
N ALA A 76 -0.92 -5.28 -8.06
CA ALA A 76 -0.70 -6.27 -7.00
C ALA A 76 -0.21 -5.61 -5.71
N ALA A 77 -0.61 -6.18 -4.60
CA ALA A 77 -0.13 -5.82 -3.28
C ALA A 77 -0.06 -7.07 -2.41
N ASN A 78 1.00 -7.20 -1.62
CA ASN A 78 1.08 -8.27 -0.64
C ASN A 78 0.45 -7.79 0.68
N LEU A 79 0.05 -8.76 1.51
CA LEU A 79 -0.26 -8.51 2.91
C LEU A 79 0.98 -8.87 3.71
N PRO A 80 1.68 -7.90 4.33
CA PRO A 80 2.95 -8.15 4.95
C PRO A 80 2.82 -9.06 6.16
N ALA A 81 3.82 -9.91 6.34
CA ALA A 81 3.93 -10.74 7.52
C ALA A 81 4.37 -9.92 8.73
N SER A 82 4.06 -10.41 9.90
CA SER A 82 4.67 -9.96 11.14
C SER A 82 5.33 -11.13 11.83
N THR A 83 6.54 -10.94 12.29
CA THR A 83 7.30 -11.97 12.98
C THR A 83 7.44 -11.59 14.44
N VAL A 84 7.21 -12.56 15.33
CA VAL A 84 7.53 -12.43 16.74
C VAL A 84 8.83 -13.16 16.97
N GLY A 85 9.84 -12.45 17.44
CA GLY A 85 11.14 -13.01 17.78
C GLY A 85 11.02 -14.11 18.84
N VAL A 86 12.02 -14.96 18.91
CA VAL A 86 12.08 -16.03 19.90
C VAL A 86 13.32 -15.82 20.76
N VAL A 87 13.13 -15.78 22.07
CA VAL A 87 14.21 -15.76 23.05
C VAL A 87 14.40 -17.17 23.58
N ASP A 88 15.55 -17.75 23.33
CA ASP A 88 15.90 -19.10 23.76
C ASP A 88 16.58 -19.06 25.14
N VAL A 89 15.96 -19.65 26.12
CA VAL A 89 16.52 -19.77 27.51
C VAL A 89 16.95 -21.22 27.74
N PRO A 90 18.24 -21.52 27.81
CA PRO A 90 18.74 -22.87 28.06
C PRO A 90 18.51 -23.28 29.51
N TYR A 91 17.93 -24.45 29.71
CA TYR A 91 17.73 -25.04 31.02
C TYR A 91 17.97 -26.55 31.01
N ARG A 92 19.01 -27.02 31.70
CA ARG A 92 19.35 -28.46 31.93
C ARG A 92 19.24 -29.34 30.68
N GLY A 93 19.85 -28.92 29.57
CA GLY A 93 19.86 -29.67 28.30
C GLY A 93 18.60 -29.51 27.45
N ARG A 94 17.68 -28.63 27.82
CA ARG A 94 16.51 -28.21 27.01
C ARG A 94 16.52 -26.70 26.83
N VAL A 95 15.85 -26.26 25.77
CA VAL A 95 15.66 -24.84 25.51
C VAL A 95 14.20 -24.48 25.73
N LEU A 96 13.94 -23.53 26.61
CA LEU A 96 12.63 -22.90 26.78
C LEU A 96 12.54 -21.72 25.81
N LYS A 97 11.54 -21.72 24.95
CA LYS A 97 11.29 -20.66 23.99
C LYS A 97 10.28 -19.65 24.56
N ILE A 98 10.70 -18.40 24.66
CA ILE A 98 9.89 -17.28 25.14
C ILE A 98 9.65 -16.33 23.96
N ALA A 99 8.46 -15.71 23.89
CA ALA A 99 8.18 -14.71 22.88
C ALA A 99 9.08 -13.46 23.10
N GLY A 100 9.73 -13.02 22.04
CA GLY A 100 10.51 -11.80 21.98
C GLY A 100 9.76 -10.65 21.30
N ASP A 101 10.52 -9.73 20.69
CA ASP A 101 9.99 -8.54 20.04
C ASP A 101 9.29 -8.85 18.72
N ARG A 102 8.29 -8.04 18.38
CA ARG A 102 7.60 -8.12 17.10
C ARG A 102 8.25 -7.22 16.06
N THR A 103 8.47 -7.76 14.87
CA THR A 103 8.97 -7.02 13.72
C THR A 103 7.95 -7.08 12.56
N PHE A 104 7.88 -6.01 11.81
CA PHE A 104 7.03 -5.91 10.62
C PHE A 104 7.91 -5.86 9.39
N GLU A 105 7.54 -6.65 8.38
CA GLU A 105 8.26 -6.67 7.12
C GLU A 105 7.81 -5.51 6.22
N PRO A 106 8.67 -5.06 5.30
CA PRO A 106 8.31 -4.05 4.32
C PRO A 106 7.10 -4.47 3.48
N TRP A 107 6.28 -3.49 3.12
CA TRP A 107 5.11 -3.71 2.29
C TRP A 107 5.40 -3.37 0.84
N THR A 108 5.15 -4.30 -0.07
CA THR A 108 5.45 -4.17 -1.49
C THR A 108 4.17 -4.02 -2.31
N VAL A 109 4.16 -3.05 -3.20
CA VAL A 109 3.04 -2.76 -4.10
C VAL A 109 3.55 -2.68 -5.53
N THR A 110 2.92 -3.42 -6.45
CA THR A 110 3.18 -3.32 -7.88
C THR A 110 2.18 -2.39 -8.53
N VAL A 111 2.68 -1.42 -9.25
CA VAL A 111 1.90 -0.35 -9.86
C VAL A 111 2.07 -0.40 -11.38
N LEU A 112 0.95 -0.24 -12.11
CA LEU A 112 0.96 0.01 -13.55
C LEU A 112 1.31 1.48 -13.77
N ASN A 113 2.22 1.72 -14.70
CA ASN A 113 2.58 3.08 -15.08
C ASN A 113 1.57 3.63 -16.10
N ASP A 114 1.10 4.84 -15.87
CA ASP A 114 0.28 5.57 -16.82
C ASP A 114 1.16 6.41 -17.75
N GLU A 115 0.67 6.74 -18.96
CA GLU A 115 1.40 7.52 -19.95
C GLU A 115 1.86 8.89 -19.42
N GLY A 116 1.13 9.45 -18.47
CA GLY A 116 1.46 10.71 -17.80
C GLY A 116 2.43 10.60 -16.64
N PHE A 117 2.85 9.40 -16.23
CA PHE A 117 3.70 9.15 -15.06
C PHE A 117 3.20 9.80 -13.77
N ALA A 118 1.88 10.03 -13.68
CA ALA A 118 1.31 10.85 -12.61
C ALA A 118 1.51 10.23 -11.23
N LEU A 119 1.29 8.91 -11.10
CA LEU A 119 1.46 8.23 -9.82
C LEU A 119 2.94 8.04 -9.47
N ARG A 120 3.77 7.71 -10.46
CA ARG A 120 5.22 7.58 -10.27
C ARG A 120 5.86 8.89 -9.84
N SER A 121 5.50 10.00 -10.49
CA SER A 121 5.98 11.34 -10.11
C SER A 121 5.65 11.71 -8.66
N LYS A 122 4.51 11.24 -8.13
CA LYS A 122 4.16 11.45 -6.72
C LYS A 122 5.05 10.64 -5.77
N PHE A 123 5.37 9.40 -6.11
CA PHE A 123 6.30 8.61 -5.31
C PHE A 123 7.72 9.20 -5.35
N GLU A 124 8.17 9.64 -6.52
CA GLU A 124 9.47 10.28 -6.69
C GLU A 124 9.53 11.61 -5.90
N ALA A 125 8.46 12.42 -5.95
CA ALA A 125 8.35 13.64 -5.17
C ALA A 125 8.34 13.36 -3.66
N TRP A 126 7.63 12.32 -3.23
CA TRP A 126 7.62 11.91 -1.84
C TRP A 126 9.01 11.51 -1.37
N SER A 127 9.68 10.64 -2.13
CA SER A 127 11.04 10.19 -1.84
C SER A 127 12.05 11.35 -1.84
N SER A 128 11.98 12.26 -2.83
CA SER A 128 12.86 13.43 -2.91
C SER A 128 12.67 14.40 -1.75
N ARG A 129 11.46 14.55 -1.22
CA ARG A 129 11.20 15.38 -0.06
C ARG A 129 11.68 14.77 1.25
N ILE A 130 11.73 13.43 1.35
CA ILE A 130 12.33 12.75 2.50
C ILE A 130 13.83 13.05 2.52
N GLN A 131 14.47 12.94 1.35
CA GLN A 131 15.88 13.27 1.19
C GLN A 131 16.11 13.74 -0.25
N ASP A 132 16.49 15.00 -0.40
CA ASP A 132 16.77 15.60 -1.70
C ASP A 132 17.98 14.93 -2.36
N MET A 133 17.86 14.66 -3.67
CA MET A 133 18.91 13.97 -4.42
C MET A 133 20.13 14.84 -4.72
N GLN A 134 19.97 16.16 -4.76
CA GLN A 134 21.04 17.10 -5.11
C GLN A 134 21.71 17.67 -3.87
N GLU A 135 20.92 18.17 -2.94
CA GLU A 135 21.41 18.91 -1.77
C GLU A 135 21.54 18.02 -0.53
N ASN A 136 21.01 16.82 -0.57
CA ASN A 136 21.00 15.87 0.56
C ASN A 136 20.31 16.45 1.81
N LEU A 137 19.36 17.35 1.59
CA LEU A 137 18.57 18.00 2.64
C LEU A 137 17.22 17.32 2.80
N GLN A 138 16.71 17.31 4.02
CA GLN A 138 15.36 16.87 4.33
C GLN A 138 14.41 18.07 4.25
N HIS A 139 13.30 17.92 3.52
CA HIS A 139 12.30 18.97 3.34
C HIS A 139 11.08 18.84 4.24
N PHE A 140 11.04 17.83 5.09
CA PHE A 140 10.01 17.67 6.11
C PHE A 140 10.56 18.09 7.47
N ASP A 141 9.78 18.87 8.21
CA ASP A 141 10.17 19.35 9.53
C ASP A 141 10.06 18.24 10.58
N ASP A 142 9.02 17.41 10.46
CA ASP A 142 8.75 16.32 11.40
C ASP A 142 8.63 14.95 10.70
N ILE A 143 8.92 13.90 11.45
CA ILE A 143 8.76 12.51 10.99
C ILE A 143 7.32 12.21 10.54
N GLN A 144 6.33 12.79 11.23
CA GLN A 144 4.91 12.59 10.93
C GLN A 144 4.49 13.20 9.60
N ASP A 145 5.21 14.21 9.10
CA ASP A 145 4.87 14.89 7.85
C ASP A 145 5.07 14.00 6.63
N TYR A 146 6.13 13.18 6.62
CA TYR A 146 6.37 12.27 5.52
C TYR A 146 5.75 10.88 5.70
N GLN A 147 5.39 10.51 6.91
CA GLN A 147 4.71 9.25 7.17
C GLN A 147 3.22 9.40 6.92
N LYS A 148 2.65 8.48 6.15
CA LYS A 148 1.21 8.46 5.85
C LYS A 148 0.64 7.07 6.10
N ASP A 149 -0.67 6.99 6.18
CA ASP A 149 -1.37 5.72 6.33
C ASP A 149 -1.76 5.15 4.97
N ALA A 150 -1.99 3.83 4.91
CA ALA A 150 -2.56 3.18 3.75
C ALA A 150 -3.60 2.15 4.17
N PHE A 151 -4.51 1.83 3.26
CA PHE A 151 -5.54 0.83 3.48
C PHE A 151 -5.55 -0.19 2.35
N VAL A 152 -5.68 -1.46 2.72
CA VAL A 152 -5.96 -2.55 1.78
C VAL A 152 -7.27 -3.19 2.18
N ARG A 153 -8.25 -3.18 1.26
CA ARG A 153 -9.57 -3.77 1.46
C ARG A 153 -9.73 -4.98 0.56
N GLN A 154 -10.23 -6.05 1.11
CA GLN A 154 -10.65 -7.23 0.37
C GLN A 154 -12.16 -7.28 0.28
N TYR A 155 -12.66 -7.68 -0.88
CA TYR A 155 -14.08 -7.76 -1.19
C TYR A 155 -14.54 -9.20 -1.41
N ASP A 156 -15.82 -9.44 -1.19
CA ASP A 156 -16.51 -10.63 -1.65
C ASP A 156 -17.01 -10.44 -3.11
N ARG A 157 -17.65 -11.47 -3.66
CA ARG A 157 -18.24 -11.40 -5.02
C ARG A 157 -19.41 -10.42 -5.15
N GLN A 158 -20.00 -10.01 -4.04
CA GLN A 158 -21.12 -9.07 -3.99
C GLN A 158 -20.64 -7.62 -3.83
N GLY A 159 -19.34 -7.40 -3.71
CA GLY A 159 -18.75 -6.08 -3.51
C GLY A 159 -18.73 -5.60 -2.06
N ASN A 160 -19.06 -6.46 -1.09
CA ASN A 160 -18.97 -6.09 0.31
C ASN A 160 -17.54 -6.27 0.82
N ILE A 161 -17.12 -5.38 1.71
CA ILE A 161 -15.81 -5.48 2.35
C ILE A 161 -15.80 -6.70 3.28
N THR A 162 -14.94 -7.65 2.98
CA THR A 162 -14.73 -8.83 3.82
C THR A 162 -13.72 -8.52 4.93
N ARG A 163 -12.63 -7.84 4.59
CA ARG A 163 -11.56 -7.50 5.51
C ARG A 163 -10.85 -6.23 5.08
N SER A 164 -10.45 -5.42 6.05
CA SER A 164 -9.64 -4.21 5.85
C SER A 164 -8.40 -4.27 6.70
N TYR A 165 -7.29 -3.90 6.11
CA TYR A 165 -6.01 -3.71 6.78
C TYR A 165 -5.63 -2.24 6.72
N LYS A 166 -5.21 -1.70 7.84
CA LYS A 166 -4.61 -0.38 7.94
C LYS A 166 -3.11 -0.55 8.15
N PHE A 167 -2.33 0.09 7.32
CA PHE A 167 -0.89 0.23 7.47
C PHE A 167 -0.61 1.61 8.03
N ALA A 168 0.00 1.67 9.19
CA ALA A 168 0.25 2.93 9.87
C ALA A 168 1.67 3.42 9.62
N SER A 169 1.78 4.72 9.40
CA SER A 169 3.06 5.44 9.28
C SER A 169 3.99 4.82 8.24
N ILE A 170 3.47 4.63 7.02
CA ILE A 170 4.25 4.13 5.87
C ILE A 170 5.01 5.25 5.18
N TRP A 171 6.13 4.91 4.57
CA TRP A 171 6.90 5.77 3.68
C TRP A 171 7.66 4.93 2.66
N PRO A 172 7.86 5.43 1.41
CA PRO A 172 8.54 4.69 0.36
C PRO A 172 10.04 4.61 0.65
N SER A 173 10.57 3.40 0.77
CA SER A 173 12.00 3.14 0.92
C SER A 173 12.68 2.83 -0.41
N ASN A 174 11.94 2.26 -1.36
CA ASN A 174 12.47 1.90 -2.67
C ASN A 174 11.40 2.05 -3.74
N ILE A 175 11.77 2.64 -4.86
CA ILE A 175 10.98 2.70 -6.09
C ILE A 175 11.79 1.99 -7.15
N SER A 176 11.30 0.86 -7.67
CA SER A 176 12.07 0.06 -8.61
C SER A 176 12.27 0.76 -9.95
N ALA A 177 13.31 0.35 -10.67
CA ALA A 177 13.51 0.73 -12.06
C ALA A 177 12.37 0.18 -12.94
N ILE A 178 12.18 0.81 -14.10
CA ILE A 178 11.36 0.31 -15.21
C ILE A 178 12.32 -0.07 -16.32
N ASP A 179 12.25 -1.30 -16.78
CA ASP A 179 13.05 -1.77 -17.91
C ASP A 179 12.38 -1.35 -19.23
N LEU A 180 13.10 -0.61 -20.05
CA LEU A 180 12.64 -0.17 -21.36
C LEU A 180 13.30 -1.02 -22.44
N ALA A 181 12.52 -1.66 -23.31
CA ALA A 181 13.00 -2.48 -24.39
C ALA A 181 12.20 -2.20 -25.67
N TRP A 182 12.90 -2.09 -26.80
CA TRP A 182 12.31 -1.75 -28.10
C TRP A 182 11.38 -2.83 -28.66
N ASP A 183 11.51 -4.04 -28.17
CA ASP A 183 10.75 -5.22 -28.59
C ASP A 183 9.51 -5.50 -27.69
N SER A 184 9.31 -4.70 -26.66
CA SER A 184 8.18 -4.82 -25.72
C SER A 184 6.98 -3.99 -26.20
N ASN A 185 6.32 -4.42 -27.28
CA ASN A 185 5.28 -3.61 -27.92
C ASN A 185 3.90 -3.69 -27.23
N ASP A 186 3.57 -4.81 -26.58
CA ASP A 186 2.22 -5.07 -26.05
C ASP A 186 2.20 -5.29 -24.54
N THR A 187 3.24 -4.86 -23.83
CA THR A 187 3.37 -5.05 -22.37
C THR A 187 3.28 -3.69 -21.68
N PRO A 188 2.35 -3.50 -20.74
CA PRO A 188 2.31 -2.28 -19.95
C PRO A 188 3.53 -2.18 -19.06
N GLU A 189 4.02 -0.99 -18.84
CA GLU A 189 5.09 -0.72 -17.90
C GLU A 189 4.60 -0.94 -16.46
N GLU A 190 5.41 -1.64 -15.69
CA GLU A 190 5.15 -1.92 -14.27
C GLU A 190 6.38 -1.55 -13.45
N TYR A 191 6.12 -1.07 -12.26
CA TYR A 191 7.16 -0.85 -11.26
C TYR A 191 6.67 -1.23 -9.86
N THR A 192 7.61 -1.46 -8.98
CA THR A 192 7.33 -1.88 -7.61
C THR A 192 7.76 -0.79 -6.65
N VAL A 193 6.91 -0.49 -5.69
CA VAL A 193 7.24 0.41 -4.58
C VAL A 193 7.26 -0.39 -3.30
N GLU A 194 8.35 -0.27 -2.56
CA GLU A 194 8.52 -0.87 -1.25
C GLU A 194 8.38 0.19 -0.17
N PHE A 195 7.47 -0.07 0.76
CA PHE A 195 7.18 0.81 1.88
C PHE A 195 7.69 0.22 3.18
N GLN A 196 8.32 1.03 3.99
CA GLN A 196 8.54 0.70 5.38
C GLN A 196 7.25 0.95 6.16
N VAL A 197 6.92 0.07 7.08
CA VAL A 197 5.68 0.07 7.85
C VAL A 197 6.02 0.01 9.33
N GLN A 198 5.46 0.91 10.13
CA GLN A 198 5.66 0.86 11.58
C GLN A 198 4.87 -0.30 12.19
N TYR A 199 3.61 -0.40 11.83
CA TYR A 199 2.76 -1.54 12.19
C TYR A 199 1.55 -1.58 11.26
N TRP A 200 0.88 -2.72 11.26
CA TRP A 200 -0.39 -2.86 10.58
C TRP A 200 -1.42 -3.50 11.50
N GLU A 201 -2.67 -3.18 11.28
CA GLU A 201 -3.79 -3.69 12.03
C GLU A 201 -4.96 -4.07 11.14
N VAL A 202 -5.82 -4.95 11.66
CA VAL A 202 -7.08 -5.31 10.99
C VAL A 202 -8.16 -4.37 11.50
N VAL A 203 -8.75 -3.61 10.60
CA VAL A 203 -9.85 -2.71 10.92
C VAL A 203 -11.17 -3.48 10.88
N SER A 204 -11.98 -3.37 11.93
CA SER A 204 -13.30 -3.99 11.98
C SER A 204 -14.23 -3.39 10.92
N LYS A 205 -15.21 -4.18 10.45
CA LYS A 205 -16.16 -3.76 9.41
C LYS A 205 -16.88 -2.44 9.68
N GLU A 206 -17.13 -2.11 10.95
CA GLU A 206 -17.81 -0.86 11.34
C GLU A 206 -16.95 0.39 11.10
N ASN A 207 -15.64 0.28 11.17
CA ASN A 207 -14.71 1.40 11.03
C ASN A 207 -14.10 1.50 9.62
N ALA A 208 -14.29 0.51 8.78
CA ALA A 208 -13.69 0.46 7.44
C ALA A 208 -14.20 1.55 6.49
N GLY A 209 -15.40 2.08 6.73
CA GLY A 209 -16.00 3.17 5.96
C GLY A 209 -15.66 4.59 6.47
N ASN A 210 -15.17 4.71 7.70
CA ASN A 210 -14.95 6.01 8.38
C ASN A 210 -13.50 6.19 8.89
N ALA A 211 -12.58 5.34 8.51
CA ALA A 211 -11.18 5.48 8.93
C ALA A 211 -10.57 6.74 8.28
N LYS A 212 -10.54 7.84 9.03
CA LYS A 212 -9.77 9.04 8.67
C LYS A 212 -8.29 8.78 8.96
N PRO A 213 -7.38 9.19 8.07
CA PRO A 213 -5.96 9.25 8.41
C PRO A 213 -5.79 10.23 9.56
N GLN A 214 -5.02 9.85 10.56
CA GLN A 214 -4.52 10.78 11.56
C GLN A 214 -3.40 11.57 10.87
N GLY A 215 -3.66 12.84 10.64
CA GLY A 215 -2.73 13.78 10.03
C GLY A 215 -1.76 14.38 10.99
#